data_a3c66b91fedcccf026504743f27c2fe7
#
_entry.id   a3c66b91fedcccf026504743f27c2fe7
#
_cell.length_a   1.000
_cell.length_b   1.000
_cell.length_c   1.000
_cell.angle_alpha   90.00
_cell.angle_beta   90.00
_cell.angle_gamma   90.00
#
_symmetry.space_group_name_H-M   'P 1'
#
loop_
_entity.id
_entity.type
_entity.pdbx_description
1 polymer ?
#
loop_
_entity_poly.entity_id
_entity_poly.type
_entity_poly.pdbx_seq_one_letter_code
_entity_poly.pdbx_strand_id
1 'polypeptide(L)'
;PSFAPKSASETLKPTPAPAAPKAAEQTSDIEQEIKELDSIAKMMESTFDKPQNKEPSKPQSAQELKFVRILYKTLLDNEVDEKYINQILDEIEKFLRPGNSLDVILSNVYQKLILRFGQPETIKVNGKKPRVVFFVGPTGVGKTTTIAKIASKFKVNYNKNIAFITADTYRIAATDQLRTFANILDTPLSVIYTATELNSAVAEYEQADVIFVDTAGFSHKNETQRNDMRALLAGLSPEYEKSVYLVLSATTKYRDLISIIDSYKDIDDYKLIFTKLDETSSYGNLLNIKLYSDAGISYVTNGQNVPDDIEVFDTQKIVKQLLGGRQ
;
A
#
# COMPACT_ATOMS: atom_id res chain seq x y z
N PRO A 1 -53.69 -39.67 -22.93
CA PRO A 1 -53.60 -38.29 -23.27
C PRO A 1 -52.14 -37.83 -23.33
N SER A 2 -51.77 -37.56 -24.54
CA SER A 2 -50.44 -37.11 -24.98
C SER A 2 -50.32 -35.63 -24.78
N PHE A 3 -49.15 -35.16 -24.26
CA PHE A 3 -48.75 -33.79 -24.41
C PHE A 3 -47.33 -33.73 -24.97
N ALA A 4 -47.24 -33.22 -26.19
CA ALA A 4 -45.98 -32.90 -26.84
C ALA A 4 -45.50 -31.48 -26.40
N PRO A 5 -44.20 -31.21 -26.26
CA PRO A 5 -43.71 -29.88 -26.01
C PRO A 5 -43.51 -29.12 -27.32
N LYS A 6 -43.95 -27.86 -27.33
CA LYS A 6 -43.69 -26.88 -28.40
C LYS A 6 -42.27 -26.37 -28.33
N SER A 7 -41.57 -26.44 -29.43
CA SER A 7 -40.29 -25.77 -29.69
C SER A 7 -40.49 -24.24 -29.79
N ALA A 8 -39.74 -23.48 -29.03
CA ALA A 8 -39.51 -22.06 -29.28
C ALA A 8 -38.01 -21.84 -29.47
N SER A 9 -37.65 -21.59 -30.71
CA SER A 9 -36.32 -21.14 -31.12
C SER A 9 -36.20 -19.64 -30.84
N GLU A 10 -35.46 -19.23 -29.79
CA GLU A 10 -35.01 -17.86 -29.64
C GLU A 10 -33.57 -17.74 -30.05
N THR A 11 -33.37 -16.97 -31.11
CA THR A 11 -32.06 -16.57 -31.64
C THR A 11 -31.40 -15.59 -30.70
N LEU A 12 -30.33 -16.03 -30.03
CA LEU A 12 -29.43 -15.18 -29.24
C LEU A 12 -28.61 -14.26 -30.17
N LYS A 13 -28.81 -12.95 -30.03
CA LYS A 13 -27.94 -11.93 -30.63
C LYS A 13 -26.61 -11.90 -29.89
N PRO A 14 -25.46 -11.72 -30.56
CA PRO A 14 -24.17 -11.63 -29.89
C PRO A 14 -24.05 -10.30 -29.14
N THR A 15 -23.64 -10.37 -27.88
CA THR A 15 -23.27 -9.24 -27.04
C THR A 15 -21.97 -8.61 -27.55
N PRO A 16 -21.87 -7.31 -27.70
CA PRO A 16 -20.62 -6.67 -28.14
C PRO A 16 -19.57 -6.72 -27.03
N ALA A 17 -18.31 -6.95 -27.44
CA ALA A 17 -17.13 -6.94 -26.58
C ALA A 17 -16.95 -5.56 -25.89
N PRO A 18 -16.38 -5.52 -24.67
CA PRO A 18 -16.13 -4.26 -23.98
C PRO A 18 -15.12 -3.41 -24.76
N ALA A 19 -15.53 -2.19 -25.07
CA ALA A 19 -14.68 -1.20 -25.74
C ALA A 19 -13.53 -0.77 -24.82
N ALA A 20 -12.34 -0.59 -25.39
CA ALA A 20 -11.18 -0.03 -24.73
C ALA A 20 -11.50 1.38 -24.14
N PRO A 21 -10.95 1.76 -22.99
CA PRO A 21 -11.20 3.07 -22.40
C PRO A 21 -10.68 4.16 -23.32
N LYS A 22 -11.57 5.12 -23.61
CA LYS A 22 -11.32 6.22 -24.53
C LYS A 22 -10.41 7.26 -23.88
N ALA A 23 -9.50 7.83 -24.68
CA ALA A 23 -8.60 8.93 -24.31
C ALA A 23 -9.30 10.18 -23.69
N ALA A 24 -10.61 10.26 -23.74
CA ALA A 24 -11.41 11.34 -23.13
C ALA A 24 -11.55 11.22 -21.60
N GLU A 25 -11.46 10.03 -21.02
CA GLU A 25 -11.49 9.86 -19.54
C GLU A 25 -10.15 10.29 -18.90
N GLN A 26 -9.03 10.05 -19.58
CA GLN A 26 -7.72 10.49 -19.07
C GLN A 26 -7.55 12.02 -19.04
N THR A 27 -8.20 12.77 -19.95
CA THR A 27 -8.17 14.24 -19.94
C THR A 27 -9.05 14.82 -18.84
N SER A 28 -10.18 14.19 -18.51
CA SER A 28 -11.05 14.64 -17.40
C SER A 28 -10.37 14.46 -16.05
N ASP A 29 -9.65 13.38 -15.87
CA ASP A 29 -8.93 13.09 -14.62
C ASP A 29 -7.77 14.06 -14.39
N ILE A 30 -7.03 14.42 -15.46
CA ILE A 30 -5.96 15.43 -15.40
C ILE A 30 -6.52 16.82 -15.09
N GLU A 31 -7.66 17.21 -15.70
CA GLU A 31 -8.30 18.49 -15.42
C GLU A 31 -8.86 18.57 -13.99
N GLN A 32 -9.34 17.45 -13.46
CA GLN A 32 -9.78 17.37 -12.07
C GLN A 32 -8.62 17.45 -11.10
N GLU A 33 -7.50 16.78 -11.41
CA GLU A 33 -6.26 16.83 -10.65
C GLU A 33 -5.67 18.25 -10.60
N ILE A 34 -5.66 18.97 -11.73
CA ILE A 34 -5.24 20.38 -11.79
C ILE A 34 -6.14 21.26 -10.89
N LYS A 35 -7.47 21.08 -10.92
CA LYS A 35 -8.40 21.82 -10.07
C LYS A 35 -8.19 21.54 -8.57
N GLU A 36 -7.85 20.31 -8.20
CA GLU A 36 -7.56 19.96 -6.82
C GLU A 36 -6.23 20.57 -6.35
N LEU A 37 -5.19 20.57 -7.21
CA LEU A 37 -3.94 21.26 -6.93
C LEU A 37 -4.12 22.78 -6.81
N ASP A 38 -4.96 23.40 -7.67
CA ASP A 38 -5.36 24.79 -7.54
C ASP A 38 -6.10 25.07 -6.22
N SER A 39 -6.92 24.13 -5.76
CA SER A 39 -7.61 24.25 -4.47
C SER A 39 -6.63 24.20 -3.29
N ILE A 40 -5.61 23.31 -3.36
CA ILE A 40 -4.53 23.23 -2.37
C ILE A 40 -3.70 24.52 -2.39
N ALA A 41 -3.35 25.02 -3.58
CA ALA A 41 -2.63 26.28 -3.74
C ALA A 41 -3.41 27.47 -3.14
N LYS A 42 -4.73 27.58 -3.43
CA LYS A 42 -5.61 28.61 -2.84
C LYS A 42 -5.76 28.48 -1.33
N MET A 43 -5.79 27.25 -0.79
CA MET A 43 -5.82 27.02 0.65
C MET A 43 -4.50 27.46 1.30
N MET A 44 -3.37 27.15 0.66
CA MET A 44 -2.07 27.67 1.07
C MET A 44 -2.03 29.20 1.00
N GLU A 45 -2.52 29.82 -0.07
CA GLU A 45 -2.63 31.27 -0.21
C GLU A 45 -3.57 31.91 0.82
N SER A 46 -4.72 31.31 1.13
CA SER A 46 -5.66 31.84 2.14
C SER A 46 -5.05 31.87 3.56
N THR A 47 -4.02 31.07 3.81
CA THR A 47 -3.24 31.12 5.04
C THR A 47 -2.31 32.35 5.08
N PHE A 48 -2.10 33.04 3.92
CA PHE A 48 -1.31 34.26 3.80
C PHE A 48 -2.07 35.55 4.12
N ASP A 49 -3.41 35.54 4.05
CA ASP A 49 -4.25 36.75 4.17
C ASP A 49 -4.56 37.17 5.62
N LYS A 50 -3.52 37.28 6.47
CA LYS A 50 -3.60 38.12 7.67
C LYS A 50 -2.74 39.35 7.46
N PRO A 51 -3.31 40.55 7.46
CA PRO A 51 -2.58 41.76 7.13
C PRO A 51 -1.60 42.11 8.25
N GLN A 52 -0.31 41.99 7.98
CA GLN A 52 0.71 42.72 8.71
C GLN A 52 1.29 43.78 7.78
N ASN A 53 0.94 45.04 8.08
CA ASN A 53 1.57 46.23 7.53
C ASN A 53 3.09 46.15 7.64
N LYS A 54 3.81 46.24 6.51
CA LYS A 54 5.05 46.99 6.33
C LYS A 54 5.64 46.82 4.93
N GLU A 55 5.80 47.96 4.30
CA GLU A 55 6.67 48.47 3.21
C GLU A 55 7.29 47.56 2.11
N PRO A 56 7.44 48.12 0.87
CA PRO A 56 7.69 47.34 -0.34
C PRO A 56 9.17 47.10 -0.56
N SER A 57 9.62 45.89 -0.36
CA SER A 57 10.91 45.43 -0.87
C SER A 57 10.78 44.03 -1.47
N LYS A 58 10.88 43.97 -2.79
CA LYS A 58 10.92 42.76 -3.66
C LYS A 58 9.84 41.69 -3.35
N PRO A 59 8.64 41.84 -3.89
CA PRO A 59 7.48 40.99 -3.53
C PRO A 59 7.67 39.51 -3.85
N GLN A 60 8.44 39.13 -4.86
CA GLN A 60 8.62 37.75 -5.29
C GLN A 60 9.42 36.89 -4.31
N SER A 61 10.53 37.39 -3.79
CA SER A 61 11.35 36.63 -2.83
C SER A 61 10.66 36.40 -1.48
N ALA A 62 9.78 37.32 -1.08
CA ALA A 62 9.02 37.18 0.17
C ALA A 62 7.89 36.15 0.05
N GLN A 63 7.25 36.01 -1.10
CA GLN A 63 6.23 35.01 -1.38
C GLN A 63 6.83 33.58 -1.45
N GLU A 64 7.94 33.43 -2.16
CA GLU A 64 8.67 32.17 -2.24
C GLU A 64 9.12 31.67 -0.86
N LEU A 65 9.67 32.56 -0.02
CA LEU A 65 10.07 32.22 1.35
C LEU A 65 8.88 31.84 2.24
N LYS A 66 7.72 32.49 2.06
CA LYS A 66 6.49 32.12 2.76
C LYS A 66 6.01 30.74 2.31
N PHE A 67 6.00 30.48 1.01
CA PHE A 67 5.60 29.18 0.46
C PHE A 67 6.47 28.04 1.03
N VAL A 68 7.81 28.19 0.98
CA VAL A 68 8.74 27.20 1.53
C VAL A 68 8.48 26.94 3.02
N ARG A 69 8.19 27.98 3.81
CA ARG A 69 7.86 27.82 5.23
C ARG A 69 6.55 27.06 5.45
N ILE A 70 5.53 27.32 4.63
CA ILE A 70 4.25 26.62 4.74
C ILE A 70 4.42 25.16 4.33
N LEU A 71 5.10 24.91 3.21
CA LEU A 71 5.39 23.56 2.76
C LEU A 71 6.17 22.76 3.81
N TYR A 72 7.24 23.37 4.37
CA TYR A 72 8.00 22.77 5.45
C TYR A 72 7.10 22.41 6.63
N LYS A 73 6.29 23.37 7.08
CA LYS A 73 5.37 23.16 8.21
C LYS A 73 4.33 22.09 7.90
N THR A 74 3.72 22.10 6.70
CA THR A 74 2.72 21.10 6.28
C THR A 74 3.29 19.69 6.30
N LEU A 75 4.49 19.50 5.76
CA LEU A 75 5.16 18.19 5.77
C LEU A 75 5.56 17.78 7.20
N LEU A 76 6.02 18.72 8.03
CA LEU A 76 6.36 18.45 9.43
C LEU A 76 5.13 18.08 10.27
N ASP A 77 4.02 18.81 10.09
CA ASP A 77 2.73 18.53 10.75
C ASP A 77 2.18 17.16 10.32
N ASN A 78 2.52 16.68 9.12
CA ASN A 78 2.27 15.32 8.64
C ASN A 78 3.30 14.28 9.12
N GLU A 79 4.21 14.64 10.04
CA GLU A 79 5.25 13.75 10.58
C GLU A 79 6.28 13.27 9.53
N VAL A 80 6.49 14.02 8.45
CA VAL A 80 7.64 13.77 7.57
C VAL A 80 8.91 14.14 8.32
N ASP A 81 9.92 13.27 8.30
CA ASP A 81 11.20 13.52 8.97
C ASP A 81 11.94 14.72 8.33
N GLU A 82 12.48 15.60 9.16
CA GLU A 82 13.16 16.83 8.72
C GLU A 82 14.26 16.58 7.69
N LYS A 83 14.96 15.46 7.79
CA LYS A 83 15.97 15.05 6.81
C LYS A 83 15.38 14.96 5.40
N TYR A 84 14.20 14.37 5.28
CA TYR A 84 13.55 14.21 3.98
C TYR A 84 12.87 15.49 3.51
N ILE A 85 12.33 16.29 4.44
CA ILE A 85 11.80 17.62 4.10
C ILE A 85 12.93 18.47 3.50
N ASN A 86 14.09 18.53 4.13
CA ASN A 86 15.23 19.29 3.62
C ASN A 86 15.68 18.81 2.24
N GLN A 87 15.74 17.49 2.02
CA GLN A 87 16.06 16.94 0.69
C GLN A 87 15.03 17.34 -0.38
N ILE A 88 13.75 17.41 -0.03
CA ILE A 88 12.69 17.86 -0.95
C ILE A 88 12.88 19.35 -1.26
N LEU A 89 13.16 20.17 -0.23
CA LEU A 89 13.35 21.61 -0.40
C LEU A 89 14.59 21.93 -1.25
N ASP A 90 15.71 21.25 -1.02
CA ASP A 90 16.94 21.40 -1.82
C ASP A 90 16.69 21.09 -3.31
N GLU A 91 15.87 20.08 -3.60
CA GLU A 91 15.52 19.73 -4.97
C GLU A 91 14.62 20.76 -5.65
N ILE A 92 13.75 21.43 -4.90
CA ILE A 92 12.82 22.43 -5.45
C ILE A 92 13.45 23.83 -5.50
N GLU A 93 14.57 24.08 -4.81
CA GLU A 93 15.27 25.38 -4.82
C GLU A 93 15.54 25.87 -6.25
N LYS A 94 15.85 24.96 -7.17
CA LYS A 94 16.06 25.26 -8.60
C LYS A 94 14.83 25.85 -9.29
N PHE A 95 13.65 25.60 -8.75
CA PHE A 95 12.37 26.12 -9.27
C PHE A 95 11.91 27.39 -8.54
N LEU A 96 12.57 27.75 -7.41
CA LEU A 96 12.36 29.01 -6.68
C LEU A 96 13.08 30.15 -7.39
N ARG A 97 12.77 30.37 -8.68
CA ARG A 97 13.35 31.46 -9.48
C ARG A 97 12.33 32.56 -9.69
N PRO A 98 12.76 33.84 -9.73
CA PRO A 98 11.87 34.95 -10.08
C PRO A 98 11.16 34.67 -11.40
N GLY A 99 9.82 34.70 -11.38
CA GLY A 99 8.98 34.48 -12.57
C GLY A 99 8.23 33.13 -12.61
N ASN A 100 8.53 32.17 -11.75
CA ASN A 100 7.71 30.98 -11.60
C ASN A 100 6.50 31.27 -10.70
N SER A 101 5.33 30.83 -11.12
CA SER A 101 4.13 30.89 -10.26
C SER A 101 4.20 29.86 -9.13
N LEU A 102 3.50 30.11 -8.03
CA LEU A 102 3.39 29.15 -6.91
C LEU A 102 2.83 27.80 -7.36
N ASP A 103 1.90 27.80 -8.33
CA ASP A 103 1.32 26.59 -8.91
C ASP A 103 2.36 25.72 -9.60
N VAL A 104 3.32 26.32 -10.33
CA VAL A 104 4.43 25.60 -10.96
C VAL A 104 5.33 24.97 -9.90
N ILE A 105 5.62 25.69 -8.80
CA ILE A 105 6.44 25.18 -7.72
C ILE A 105 5.72 24.01 -7.01
N LEU A 106 4.43 24.18 -6.68
CA LEU A 106 3.62 23.13 -6.05
C LEU A 106 3.50 21.88 -6.93
N SER A 107 3.26 22.06 -8.24
CA SER A 107 3.22 20.95 -9.19
C SER A 107 4.54 20.19 -9.25
N ASN A 108 5.69 20.89 -9.18
CA ASN A 108 6.99 20.24 -9.11
C ASN A 108 7.18 19.46 -7.80
N VAL A 109 6.76 20.02 -6.65
CA VAL A 109 6.78 19.29 -5.36
C VAL A 109 5.92 18.04 -5.44
N TYR A 110 4.70 18.16 -5.96
CA TYR A 110 3.78 17.04 -6.13
C TYR A 110 4.40 15.93 -7.00
N GLN A 111 4.91 16.27 -8.18
CA GLN A 111 5.56 15.30 -9.06
C GLN A 111 6.78 14.64 -8.43
N LYS A 112 7.58 15.40 -7.67
CA LYS A 112 8.73 14.86 -6.94
C LYS A 112 8.32 13.84 -5.88
N LEU A 113 7.26 14.12 -5.12
CA LEU A 113 6.72 13.19 -4.12
C LEU A 113 6.16 11.93 -4.78
N ILE A 114 5.43 12.06 -5.90
CA ILE A 114 4.95 10.93 -6.70
C ILE A 114 6.14 10.03 -7.13
N LEU A 115 7.19 10.62 -7.66
CA LEU A 115 8.38 9.88 -8.11
C LEU A 115 9.09 9.17 -6.95
N ARG A 116 9.12 9.78 -5.76
CA ARG A 116 9.74 9.19 -4.57
C ARG A 116 8.97 7.99 -4.03
N PHE A 117 7.66 8.01 -4.07
CA PHE A 117 6.84 6.85 -3.72
C PHE A 117 6.95 5.73 -4.75
N GLY A 118 7.00 6.09 -6.02
CA GLY A 118 6.98 5.14 -7.13
C GLY A 118 5.58 4.55 -7.38
N GLN A 119 5.53 3.49 -8.17
CA GLN A 119 4.30 2.77 -8.48
C GLN A 119 4.03 1.67 -7.43
N PRO A 120 2.76 1.34 -7.13
CA PRO A 120 2.43 0.27 -6.20
C PRO A 120 2.87 -1.10 -6.73
N GLU A 121 3.44 -1.92 -5.85
CA GLU A 121 3.93 -3.26 -6.19
C GLU A 121 3.00 -4.35 -5.67
N THR A 122 1.93 -4.62 -6.41
CA THR A 122 0.90 -5.59 -6.03
C THR A 122 1.30 -7.04 -6.28
N ILE A 123 0.55 -7.97 -5.67
CA ILE A 123 0.70 -9.41 -5.92
C ILE A 123 0.32 -9.70 -7.38
N LYS A 124 1.26 -10.27 -8.15
CA LYS A 124 1.05 -10.68 -9.54
C LYS A 124 0.97 -12.21 -9.60
N VAL A 125 -0.01 -12.74 -10.30
CA VAL A 125 -0.23 -14.17 -10.45
C VAL A 125 -0.20 -14.50 -11.95
N ASN A 126 0.97 -14.80 -12.47
CA ASN A 126 1.19 -15.01 -13.91
C ASN A 126 1.91 -16.34 -14.22
N GLY A 127 2.22 -17.15 -13.20
CA GLY A 127 3.01 -18.38 -13.34
C GLY A 127 2.14 -19.62 -13.62
N LYS A 128 2.82 -20.72 -13.99
CA LYS A 128 2.23 -22.06 -14.09
C LYS A 128 2.13 -22.77 -12.73
N LYS A 129 2.99 -22.37 -11.78
CA LYS A 129 3.01 -22.85 -10.40
C LYS A 129 2.45 -21.78 -9.47
N PRO A 130 1.94 -22.16 -8.29
CA PRO A 130 1.43 -21.19 -7.33
C PRO A 130 2.50 -20.18 -6.93
N ARG A 131 2.09 -18.92 -6.81
CA ARG A 131 2.92 -17.92 -6.15
C ARG A 131 2.75 -18.04 -4.65
N VAL A 132 3.84 -18.21 -3.92
CA VAL A 132 3.85 -18.30 -2.46
C VAL A 132 4.11 -16.91 -1.87
N VAL A 133 3.11 -16.38 -1.16
CA VAL A 133 3.10 -15.00 -0.66
C VAL A 133 3.18 -15.00 0.86
N PHE A 134 4.31 -14.58 1.41
CA PHE A 134 4.55 -14.51 2.84
C PHE A 134 4.18 -13.13 3.40
N PHE A 135 3.45 -13.12 4.51
CA PHE A 135 3.17 -11.92 5.28
C PHE A 135 3.96 -11.95 6.57
N VAL A 136 4.93 -11.05 6.68
CA VAL A 136 5.81 -10.91 7.83
C VAL A 136 5.56 -9.58 8.54
N GLY A 137 6.03 -9.44 9.77
CA GLY A 137 5.90 -8.18 10.52
C GLY A 137 5.60 -8.39 11.99
N PRO A 138 5.58 -7.31 12.79
CA PRO A 138 5.36 -7.37 14.23
C PRO A 138 4.01 -7.97 14.63
N THR A 139 3.88 -8.30 15.92
CA THR A 139 2.59 -8.69 16.50
C THR A 139 1.60 -7.52 16.45
N GLY A 140 0.32 -7.82 16.18
CA GLY A 140 -0.77 -6.83 16.29
C GLY A 140 -0.87 -5.82 15.15
N VAL A 141 -0.01 -5.91 14.12
CA VAL A 141 -0.09 -5.03 12.94
C VAL A 141 -1.21 -5.40 11.96
N GLY A 142 -1.91 -6.52 12.17
CA GLY A 142 -3.04 -6.93 11.33
C GLY A 142 -2.69 -7.87 10.17
N LYS A 143 -1.60 -8.67 10.25
CA LYS A 143 -1.21 -9.62 9.19
C LYS A 143 -2.34 -10.54 8.76
N THR A 144 -2.88 -11.33 9.69
CA THR A 144 -3.94 -12.31 9.43
C THR A 144 -5.18 -11.66 8.81
N THR A 145 -5.60 -10.49 9.32
CA THR A 145 -6.73 -9.73 8.77
C THR A 145 -6.43 -9.19 7.36
N THR A 146 -5.21 -8.73 7.12
CA THR A 146 -4.78 -8.26 5.79
C THR A 146 -4.76 -9.40 4.78
N ILE A 147 -4.27 -10.58 5.18
CA ILE A 147 -4.33 -11.81 4.36
C ILE A 147 -5.77 -12.10 3.98
N ALA A 148 -6.70 -12.12 4.94
CA ALA A 148 -8.11 -12.39 4.70
C ALA A 148 -8.72 -11.40 3.69
N LYS A 149 -8.42 -10.11 3.79
CA LYS A 149 -8.89 -9.07 2.86
C LYS A 149 -8.36 -9.29 1.44
N ILE A 150 -7.05 -9.52 1.29
CA ILE A 150 -6.43 -9.76 -0.01
C ILE A 150 -6.95 -11.05 -0.62
N ALA A 151 -6.96 -12.13 0.15
CA ALA A 151 -7.42 -13.45 -0.28
C ALA A 151 -8.89 -13.42 -0.76
N SER A 152 -9.77 -12.70 -0.04
CA SER A 152 -11.15 -12.50 -0.47
C SER A 152 -11.24 -11.84 -1.84
N LYS A 153 -10.44 -10.79 -2.09
CA LYS A 153 -10.39 -10.14 -3.41
C LYS A 153 -9.88 -11.08 -4.50
N PHE A 154 -8.85 -11.88 -4.19
CA PHE A 154 -8.34 -12.87 -5.15
C PHE A 154 -9.37 -13.94 -5.48
N LYS A 155 -10.06 -14.47 -4.48
CA LYS A 155 -11.08 -15.52 -4.66
C LYS A 155 -12.33 -14.99 -5.36
N VAL A 156 -12.88 -13.87 -4.88
CA VAL A 156 -14.18 -13.36 -5.31
C VAL A 156 -14.06 -12.47 -6.56
N ASN A 157 -13.14 -11.48 -6.55
CA ASN A 157 -13.10 -10.49 -7.63
C ASN A 157 -12.27 -10.97 -8.82
N TYR A 158 -11.19 -11.73 -8.56
CA TYR A 158 -10.29 -12.20 -9.62
C TYR A 158 -10.49 -13.66 -10.00
N ASN A 159 -11.44 -14.36 -9.33
CA ASN A 159 -11.77 -15.77 -9.56
C ASN A 159 -10.54 -16.68 -9.56
N LYS A 160 -9.64 -16.49 -8.57
CA LYS A 160 -8.40 -17.23 -8.42
C LYS A 160 -8.56 -18.38 -7.44
N ASN A 161 -7.89 -19.50 -7.72
CA ASN A 161 -7.75 -20.59 -6.76
C ASN A 161 -6.69 -20.19 -5.73
N ILE A 162 -7.08 -20.19 -4.46
CA ILE A 162 -6.19 -19.76 -3.37
C ILE A 162 -6.08 -20.87 -2.33
N ALA A 163 -4.99 -20.86 -1.58
CA ALA A 163 -4.82 -21.69 -0.39
C ALA A 163 -4.17 -20.87 0.73
N PHE A 164 -4.37 -21.31 1.97
CA PHE A 164 -3.73 -20.73 3.12
C PHE A 164 -2.75 -21.71 3.76
N ILE A 165 -1.62 -21.18 4.22
CA ILE A 165 -0.69 -21.86 5.12
C ILE A 165 -0.48 -20.91 6.31
N THR A 166 -0.54 -21.43 7.54
CA THR A 166 -0.16 -20.66 8.71
C THR A 166 0.98 -21.32 9.46
N ALA A 167 1.99 -20.51 9.78
CA ALA A 167 3.09 -20.82 10.70
C ALA A 167 2.95 -20.06 12.03
N ASP A 168 1.85 -19.31 12.26
CA ASP A 168 1.56 -18.65 13.55
C ASP A 168 0.93 -19.63 14.54
N THR A 169 1.71 -20.60 14.98
CA THR A 169 1.27 -21.63 15.93
C THR A 169 1.38 -21.19 17.39
N TYR A 170 2.07 -20.08 17.66
CA TYR A 170 2.17 -19.51 19.00
C TYR A 170 0.85 -18.87 19.48
N ARG A 171 0.02 -18.44 18.54
CA ARG A 171 -1.24 -17.74 18.83
C ARG A 171 -2.42 -18.55 18.33
N ILE A 172 -2.95 -19.42 19.20
CA ILE A 172 -4.13 -20.29 18.90
C ILE A 172 -5.27 -19.47 18.27
N ALA A 173 -5.59 -18.30 18.86
CA ALA A 173 -6.64 -17.44 18.34
C ALA A 173 -6.38 -16.92 16.92
N ALA A 174 -5.12 -16.73 16.49
CA ALA A 174 -4.79 -16.29 15.13
C ALA A 174 -5.03 -17.41 14.12
N THR A 175 -4.64 -18.65 14.46
CA THR A 175 -4.91 -19.83 13.63
C THR A 175 -6.42 -20.05 13.48
N ASP A 176 -7.21 -19.93 14.56
CA ASP A 176 -8.67 -20.08 14.51
C ASP A 176 -9.33 -18.95 13.70
N GLN A 177 -8.81 -17.73 13.81
CA GLN A 177 -9.27 -16.61 12.99
C GLN A 177 -9.03 -16.89 11.49
N LEU A 178 -7.84 -17.33 11.11
CA LEU A 178 -7.55 -17.66 9.71
C LEU A 178 -8.39 -18.84 9.21
N ARG A 179 -8.62 -19.85 10.07
CA ARG A 179 -9.50 -20.98 9.79
C ARG A 179 -10.94 -20.53 9.52
N THR A 180 -11.43 -19.56 10.28
CA THR A 180 -12.75 -18.96 10.07
C THR A 180 -12.84 -18.32 8.68
N PHE A 181 -11.84 -17.53 8.28
CA PHE A 181 -11.80 -16.95 6.94
C PHE A 181 -11.65 -18.00 5.84
N ALA A 182 -10.85 -19.04 6.07
CA ALA A 182 -10.71 -20.16 5.12
C ALA A 182 -12.06 -20.86 4.86
N ASN A 183 -12.82 -21.10 5.93
CA ASN A 183 -14.16 -21.71 5.83
C ASN A 183 -15.14 -20.80 5.07
N ILE A 184 -15.16 -19.49 5.37
CA ILE A 184 -16.04 -18.52 4.69
C ILE A 184 -15.73 -18.46 3.19
N LEU A 185 -14.45 -18.55 2.82
CA LEU A 185 -14.00 -18.48 1.43
C LEU A 185 -13.99 -19.84 0.72
N ASP A 186 -14.43 -20.91 1.39
CA ASP A 186 -14.31 -22.29 0.88
C ASP A 186 -12.90 -22.54 0.31
N THR A 187 -11.89 -22.38 1.17
CA THR A 187 -10.48 -22.39 0.80
C THR A 187 -9.69 -23.28 1.76
N PRO A 188 -8.80 -24.16 1.26
CA PRO A 188 -8.02 -25.05 2.10
C PRO A 188 -7.01 -24.26 2.96
N LEU A 189 -6.74 -24.80 4.16
CA LEU A 189 -5.77 -24.26 5.14
C LEU A 189 -4.92 -25.38 5.72
N SER A 190 -3.61 -25.27 5.60
CA SER A 190 -2.63 -26.11 6.31
C SER A 190 -1.94 -25.32 7.43
N VAL A 191 -1.75 -25.99 8.56
CA VAL A 191 -0.96 -25.49 9.70
C VAL A 191 0.41 -26.17 9.68
N ILE A 192 1.48 -25.40 9.67
CA ILE A 192 2.85 -25.89 9.68
C ILE A 192 3.55 -25.46 10.96
N TYR A 193 4.38 -26.31 11.52
CA TYR A 193 5.13 -26.07 12.76
C TYR A 193 6.62 -25.86 12.51
N THR A 194 7.10 -26.33 11.37
CA THR A 194 8.51 -26.28 11.00
C THR A 194 8.69 -25.81 9.55
N ALA A 195 9.86 -25.24 9.26
CA ALA A 195 10.21 -24.85 7.90
C ALA A 195 10.28 -26.04 6.92
N THR A 196 10.52 -27.26 7.41
CA THR A 196 10.57 -28.47 6.58
C THR A 196 9.20 -28.90 6.08
N GLU A 197 8.13 -28.59 6.80
CA GLU A 197 6.75 -28.91 6.42
C GLU A 197 6.23 -27.97 5.30
N LEU A 198 6.89 -26.81 5.10
CA LEU A 198 6.42 -25.79 4.13
C LEU A 198 6.29 -26.35 2.72
N ASN A 199 7.32 -27.03 2.22
CA ASN A 199 7.31 -27.54 0.85
C ASN A 199 6.27 -28.64 0.63
N SER A 200 6.05 -29.49 1.63
CA SER A 200 4.98 -30.50 1.58
C SER A 200 3.61 -29.84 1.53
N ALA A 201 3.37 -28.81 2.35
CA ALA A 201 2.13 -28.07 2.35
C ALA A 201 1.91 -27.27 1.04
N VAL A 202 2.97 -26.69 0.46
CA VAL A 202 2.89 -26.02 -0.85
C VAL A 202 2.56 -27.01 -1.97
N ALA A 203 3.15 -28.21 -1.95
CA ALA A 203 2.90 -29.25 -2.93
C ALA A 203 1.45 -29.79 -2.89
N GLU A 204 0.80 -29.83 -1.71
CA GLU A 204 -0.63 -30.16 -1.60
C GLU A 204 -1.52 -29.17 -2.38
N TYR A 205 -1.07 -27.94 -2.55
CA TYR A 205 -1.81 -26.84 -3.19
C TYR A 205 -1.22 -26.44 -4.55
N GLU A 206 -0.58 -27.37 -5.27
CA GLU A 206 0.06 -27.08 -6.56
C GLU A 206 -0.93 -26.54 -7.62
N GLN A 207 -2.23 -26.82 -7.45
CA GLN A 207 -3.29 -26.32 -8.35
C GLN A 207 -3.81 -24.92 -7.96
N ALA A 208 -3.31 -24.33 -6.87
CA ALA A 208 -3.65 -22.95 -6.52
C ALA A 208 -2.90 -21.97 -7.43
N ASP A 209 -3.52 -20.82 -7.70
CA ASP A 209 -2.86 -19.69 -8.35
C ASP A 209 -1.93 -18.96 -7.35
N VAL A 210 -2.35 -18.89 -6.07
CA VAL A 210 -1.62 -18.21 -5.02
C VAL A 210 -1.82 -18.91 -3.66
N ILE A 211 -0.74 -19.03 -2.92
CA ILE A 211 -0.73 -19.56 -1.55
C ILE A 211 -0.34 -18.44 -0.60
N PHE A 212 -1.23 -18.07 0.31
CA PHE A 212 -0.99 -17.05 1.31
C PHE A 212 -0.43 -17.68 2.58
N VAL A 213 0.76 -17.23 3.01
CA VAL A 213 1.44 -17.75 4.20
C VAL A 213 1.40 -16.71 5.31
N ASP A 214 0.63 -17.00 6.38
CA ASP A 214 0.62 -16.21 7.61
C ASP A 214 1.76 -16.65 8.53
N THR A 215 2.63 -15.70 8.90
CA THR A 215 3.75 -15.99 9.80
C THR A 215 3.50 -15.44 11.20
N ALA A 216 4.15 -16.05 12.19
CA ALA A 216 4.13 -15.54 13.54
C ALA A 216 4.65 -14.09 13.58
N GLY A 217 3.91 -13.23 14.27
CA GLY A 217 4.37 -11.88 14.57
C GLY A 217 5.30 -11.90 15.78
N PHE A 218 6.42 -11.19 15.68
CA PHE A 218 7.37 -11.12 16.79
C PHE A 218 7.84 -9.67 17.03
N SER A 219 8.33 -9.45 18.25
CA SER A 219 9.03 -8.20 18.56
C SER A 219 10.37 -8.17 17.82
N HIS A 220 10.72 -7.02 17.22
CA HIS A 220 12.02 -6.81 16.57
C HIS A 220 13.23 -7.16 17.48
N LYS A 221 13.01 -7.29 18.80
CA LYS A 221 14.02 -7.68 19.80
C LYS A 221 14.15 -9.20 20.00
N ASN A 222 13.25 -10.02 19.44
CA ASN A 222 13.28 -11.46 19.60
C ASN A 222 14.05 -12.15 18.47
N GLU A 223 15.33 -12.48 18.72
CA GLU A 223 16.21 -13.08 17.72
C GLU A 223 15.81 -14.50 17.34
N THR A 224 15.32 -15.30 18.28
CA THR A 224 14.90 -16.68 17.99
C THR A 224 13.79 -16.70 16.96
N GLN A 225 12.70 -15.99 17.23
CA GLN A 225 11.55 -15.92 16.30
C GLN A 225 11.92 -15.30 14.95
N ARG A 226 12.88 -14.34 14.94
CA ARG A 226 13.43 -13.80 13.70
C ARG A 226 14.16 -14.87 12.88
N ASN A 227 14.95 -15.70 13.52
CA ASN A 227 15.69 -16.79 12.86
C ASN A 227 14.73 -17.87 12.34
N ASP A 228 13.70 -18.23 13.11
CA ASP A 228 12.65 -19.16 12.67
C ASP A 228 11.94 -18.65 11.41
N MET A 229 11.59 -17.38 11.37
CA MET A 229 10.97 -16.73 10.21
C MET A 229 11.93 -16.75 9.00
N ARG A 230 13.23 -16.45 9.20
CA ARG A 230 14.24 -16.53 8.13
C ARG A 230 14.38 -17.95 7.59
N ALA A 231 14.43 -18.93 8.47
CA ALA A 231 14.50 -20.34 8.09
C ALA A 231 13.25 -20.75 7.27
N LEU A 232 12.07 -20.27 7.65
CA LEU A 232 10.84 -20.49 6.90
C LEU A 232 10.92 -19.89 5.49
N LEU A 233 11.35 -18.64 5.36
CA LEU A 233 11.47 -17.96 4.05
C LEU A 233 12.56 -18.60 3.16
N ALA A 234 13.67 -19.05 3.74
CA ALA A 234 14.76 -19.70 3.03
C ALA A 234 14.43 -21.16 2.67
N GLY A 235 13.53 -21.80 3.42
CA GLY A 235 13.14 -23.20 3.24
C GLY A 235 12.24 -23.44 2.03
N LEU A 236 11.65 -22.40 1.41
CA LEU A 236 10.84 -22.57 0.21
C LEU A 236 11.71 -23.05 -0.96
N SER A 237 11.26 -24.11 -1.64
CA SER A 237 11.90 -24.63 -2.85
C SER A 237 12.00 -23.54 -3.93
N PRO A 238 13.16 -23.39 -4.60
CA PRO A 238 13.39 -22.38 -5.62
C PRO A 238 12.52 -22.54 -6.89
N GLU A 239 11.82 -23.65 -7.01
CA GLU A 239 10.89 -23.88 -8.10
C GLU A 239 9.58 -23.07 -7.98
N TYR A 240 9.27 -22.53 -6.78
CA TYR A 240 8.12 -21.69 -6.52
C TYR A 240 8.50 -20.21 -6.49
N GLU A 241 7.66 -19.37 -7.10
CA GLU A 241 7.85 -17.94 -7.03
C GLU A 241 7.45 -17.41 -5.64
N LYS A 242 8.42 -16.80 -4.96
CA LYS A 242 8.26 -16.21 -3.64
C LYS A 242 7.98 -14.72 -3.73
N SER A 243 7.05 -14.22 -2.90
CA SER A 243 6.88 -12.79 -2.63
C SER A 243 6.77 -12.58 -1.12
N VAL A 244 7.41 -11.54 -0.60
CA VAL A 244 7.37 -11.20 0.83
C VAL A 244 6.76 -9.83 1.01
N TYR A 245 5.78 -9.72 1.91
CA TYR A 245 5.13 -8.48 2.29
C TYR A 245 5.36 -8.20 3.77
N LEU A 246 6.06 -7.11 4.05
CA LEU A 246 6.26 -6.62 5.41
C LEU A 246 5.08 -5.73 5.78
N VAL A 247 4.29 -6.20 6.73
CA VAL A 247 3.09 -5.51 7.24
C VAL A 247 3.48 -4.63 8.42
N LEU A 248 3.17 -3.34 8.31
CA LEU A 248 3.46 -2.31 9.29
C LEU A 248 2.18 -1.57 9.66
N SER A 249 2.06 -1.12 10.91
CA SER A 249 0.97 -0.22 11.29
C SER A 249 1.38 1.23 11.06
N ALA A 250 0.52 2.02 10.41
CA ALA A 250 0.73 3.44 10.19
C ALA A 250 0.76 4.25 11.51
N THR A 251 0.15 3.70 12.58
CA THR A 251 0.14 4.32 13.93
C THR A 251 1.42 4.10 14.72
N THR A 252 2.38 3.34 14.18
CA THR A 252 3.66 3.06 14.85
C THR A 252 4.58 4.27 14.72
N LYS A 253 5.24 4.64 15.83
CA LYS A 253 6.20 5.76 15.84
C LYS A 253 7.34 5.52 14.84
N TYR A 254 7.77 6.56 14.17
CA TYR A 254 8.83 6.49 13.15
C TYR A 254 10.10 5.76 13.63
N ARG A 255 10.59 6.04 14.83
CA ARG A 255 11.78 5.38 15.40
C ARG A 255 11.60 3.86 15.57
N ASP A 256 10.38 3.45 15.95
CA ASP A 256 10.07 2.02 16.09
C ASP A 256 9.95 1.36 14.71
N LEU A 257 9.37 2.07 13.72
CA LEU A 257 9.32 1.60 12.33
C LEU A 257 10.73 1.37 11.76
N ILE A 258 11.68 2.27 11.98
CA ILE A 258 13.08 2.08 11.58
C ILE A 258 13.65 0.80 12.22
N SER A 259 13.48 0.63 13.53
CA SER A 259 13.98 -0.56 14.24
C SER A 259 13.35 -1.86 13.72
N ILE A 260 12.08 -1.80 13.32
CA ILE A 260 11.40 -2.92 12.67
C ILE A 260 12.03 -3.19 11.31
N ILE A 261 12.14 -2.18 10.43
CA ILE A 261 12.76 -2.32 9.10
C ILE A 261 14.17 -2.94 9.21
N ASP A 262 14.99 -2.44 10.13
CA ASP A 262 16.34 -2.97 10.36
C ASP A 262 16.35 -4.46 10.75
N SER A 263 15.31 -4.93 11.43
CA SER A 263 15.19 -6.35 11.77
C SER A 263 14.84 -7.26 10.59
N TYR A 264 14.36 -6.66 9.48
CA TYR A 264 14.00 -7.36 8.23
C TYR A 264 14.96 -7.09 7.06
N LYS A 265 16.03 -6.32 7.27
CA LYS A 265 16.97 -5.88 6.21
C LYS A 265 17.67 -7.03 5.45
N ASP A 266 17.73 -8.21 6.06
CA ASP A 266 18.35 -9.40 5.44
C ASP A 266 17.34 -10.17 4.54
N ILE A 267 16.12 -9.68 4.38
CA ILE A 267 15.14 -10.22 3.46
C ILE A 267 15.19 -9.38 2.18
N ASP A 268 15.64 -10.02 1.11
CA ASP A 268 15.69 -9.37 -0.19
C ASP A 268 14.27 -9.14 -0.75
N ASP A 269 14.08 -8.02 -1.43
CA ASP A 269 12.92 -7.71 -2.27
C ASP A 269 11.55 -7.84 -1.56
N TYR A 270 11.45 -7.46 -0.29
CA TYR A 270 10.16 -7.35 0.36
C TYR A 270 9.40 -6.08 -0.07
N LYS A 271 8.06 -6.14 -0.05
CA LYS A 271 7.17 -5.01 -0.29
C LYS A 271 6.49 -4.61 1.02
N LEU A 272 6.04 -3.37 1.09
CA LEU A 272 5.40 -2.82 2.28
C LEU A 272 3.87 -2.86 2.16
N ILE A 273 3.22 -3.20 3.26
CA ILE A 273 1.79 -3.00 3.46
C ILE A 273 1.61 -2.16 4.72
N PHE A 274 0.92 -1.04 4.59
CA PHE A 274 0.56 -0.22 5.75
C PHE A 274 -0.89 -0.48 6.16
N THR A 275 -1.08 -0.76 7.44
CA THR A 275 -2.40 -0.99 8.03
C THR A 275 -2.80 0.17 8.93
N LYS A 276 -4.10 0.23 9.27
CA LYS A 276 -4.66 1.17 10.23
C LYS A 276 -4.49 2.64 9.84
N LEU A 277 -4.66 2.92 8.54
CA LEU A 277 -4.64 4.31 8.06
C LEU A 277 -5.82 5.13 8.62
N ASP A 278 -6.92 4.47 8.97
CA ASP A 278 -8.08 5.03 9.64
C ASP A 278 -7.82 5.47 11.09
N GLU A 279 -6.76 4.96 11.72
CA GLU A 279 -6.37 5.28 13.10
C GLU A 279 -5.31 6.41 13.17
N THR A 280 -4.87 6.99 12.04
CA THR A 280 -3.87 8.07 12.01
C THR A 280 -4.35 9.26 11.20
N SER A 281 -3.93 10.46 11.61
CA SER A 281 -4.16 11.72 10.88
C SER A 281 -2.93 12.17 10.08
N SER A 282 -1.79 11.49 10.21
CA SER A 282 -0.53 11.83 9.54
C SER A 282 -0.05 10.67 8.66
N TYR A 283 0.39 11.03 7.45
CA TYR A 283 0.82 10.06 6.44
C TYR A 283 2.33 10.11 6.16
N GLY A 284 3.08 10.98 6.87
CA GLY A 284 4.50 11.17 6.66
C GLY A 284 5.33 9.92 6.91
N ASN A 285 4.90 9.06 7.82
CA ASN A 285 5.59 7.80 8.09
C ASN A 285 5.62 6.86 6.88
N LEU A 286 4.63 6.92 5.97
CA LEU A 286 4.66 6.14 4.73
C LEU A 286 5.82 6.61 3.83
N LEU A 287 5.97 7.93 3.69
CA LEU A 287 7.08 8.52 2.93
C LEU A 287 8.44 8.25 3.60
N ASN A 288 8.52 8.46 4.91
CA ASN A 288 9.73 8.23 5.69
C ASN A 288 10.25 6.81 5.53
N ILE A 289 9.38 5.81 5.66
CA ILE A 289 9.75 4.40 5.55
C ILE A 289 10.04 4.02 4.10
N LYS A 290 9.29 4.52 3.12
CA LYS A 290 9.63 4.34 1.70
C LYS A 290 11.04 4.84 1.39
N LEU A 291 11.40 6.04 1.86
CA LEU A 291 12.72 6.62 1.62
C LEU A 291 13.84 5.97 2.45
N TYR A 292 13.50 5.36 3.58
CA TYR A 292 14.46 4.66 4.43
C TYR A 292 14.81 3.27 3.91
N SER A 293 13.79 2.50 3.49
CA SER A 293 13.93 1.10 3.10
C SER A 293 14.11 0.88 1.60
N ASP A 294 13.75 1.87 0.79
CA ASP A 294 13.58 1.80 -0.67
C ASP A 294 12.58 0.72 -1.16
N ALA A 295 11.92 0.02 -0.24
CA ALA A 295 10.94 -1.01 -0.58
C ALA A 295 9.66 -0.42 -1.19
N GLY A 296 9.09 -1.09 -2.18
CA GLY A 296 7.83 -0.67 -2.81
C GLY A 296 6.64 -0.79 -1.87
N ILE A 297 5.72 0.17 -1.90
CA ILE A 297 4.45 0.07 -1.17
C ILE A 297 3.41 -0.61 -2.05
N SER A 298 2.67 -1.55 -1.48
CA SER A 298 1.75 -2.40 -2.23
C SER A 298 0.28 -2.11 -1.92
N TYR A 299 -0.10 -2.31 -0.68
CA TYR A 299 -1.49 -2.15 -0.21
C TYR A 299 -1.54 -1.32 1.06
N VAL A 300 -2.71 -0.73 1.30
CA VAL A 300 -3.03 -0.06 2.56
C VAL A 300 -4.38 -0.53 3.07
N THR A 301 -4.55 -0.57 4.42
CA THR A 301 -5.86 -0.81 5.01
C THR A 301 -6.34 0.40 5.79
N ASN A 302 -7.64 0.69 5.66
CA ASN A 302 -8.30 1.89 6.17
C ASN A 302 -9.55 1.56 7.00
N GLY A 303 -9.55 0.42 7.68
CA GLY A 303 -10.65 -0.01 8.56
C GLY A 303 -10.59 -1.50 8.89
N GLN A 304 -11.66 -2.02 9.49
CA GLN A 304 -11.72 -3.39 10.02
C GLN A 304 -12.53 -4.36 9.15
N ASN A 305 -13.33 -3.87 8.19
CA ASN A 305 -14.19 -4.72 7.38
C ASN A 305 -13.39 -5.60 6.40
N VAL A 306 -13.81 -6.85 6.28
CA VAL A 306 -13.27 -7.83 5.33
C VAL A 306 -14.39 -8.14 4.35
N PRO A 307 -14.19 -7.98 3.04
CA PRO A 307 -12.94 -7.68 2.32
C PRO A 307 -12.69 -6.20 2.02
N ASP A 308 -13.56 -5.28 2.40
CA ASP A 308 -13.69 -3.96 1.77
C ASP A 308 -12.57 -2.98 2.14
N ASP A 309 -12.16 -2.95 3.41
CA ASP A 309 -11.23 -1.93 3.94
C ASP A 309 -9.75 -2.23 3.60
N ILE A 310 -9.49 -2.51 2.33
CA ILE A 310 -8.14 -2.60 1.76
C ILE A 310 -8.13 -2.08 0.33
N GLU A 311 -7.14 -1.28 0.00
CA GLU A 311 -6.93 -0.75 -1.35
C GLU A 311 -5.47 -0.92 -1.80
N VAL A 312 -5.26 -0.90 -3.10
CA VAL A 312 -3.92 -0.74 -3.67
C VAL A 312 -3.41 0.65 -3.27
N PHE A 313 -2.14 0.76 -2.93
CA PHE A 313 -1.55 2.02 -2.54
C PHE A 313 -1.72 3.06 -3.65
N ASP A 314 -2.46 4.11 -3.35
CA ASP A 314 -2.66 5.24 -4.26
C ASP A 314 -1.69 6.36 -3.91
N THR A 315 -0.62 6.44 -4.71
CA THR A 315 0.43 7.44 -4.54
C THR A 315 -0.11 8.87 -4.62
N GLN A 316 -1.05 9.14 -5.54
CA GLN A 316 -1.60 10.48 -5.74
C GLN A 316 -2.43 10.91 -4.54
N LYS A 317 -3.30 10.03 -4.05
CA LYS A 317 -4.12 10.26 -2.86
C LYS A 317 -3.26 10.62 -1.64
N ILE A 318 -2.21 9.85 -1.39
CA ILE A 318 -1.33 10.07 -0.24
C ILE A 318 -0.52 11.36 -0.40
N VAL A 319 0.01 11.66 -1.59
CA VAL A 319 0.76 12.92 -1.83
C VAL A 319 -0.12 14.14 -1.67
N LYS A 320 -1.38 14.11 -2.13
CA LYS A 320 -2.34 15.19 -1.89
C LYS A 320 -2.57 15.43 -0.40
N GLN A 321 -2.72 14.36 0.38
CA GLN A 321 -2.88 14.44 1.84
C GLN A 321 -1.63 15.01 2.52
N LEU A 322 -0.43 14.59 2.12
CA LEU A 322 0.84 15.13 2.63
C LEU A 322 1.00 16.63 2.37
N LEU A 323 0.45 17.13 1.27
CA LEU A 323 0.46 18.55 0.90
C LEU A 323 -0.71 19.36 1.50
N GLY A 324 -1.50 18.75 2.39
CA GLY A 324 -2.59 19.43 3.09
C GLY A 324 -3.96 19.34 2.41
N GLY A 325 -4.12 18.49 1.40
CA GLY A 325 -5.42 18.16 0.81
C GLY A 325 -6.33 17.49 1.86
N ARG A 326 -7.60 17.91 1.94
CA ARG A 326 -8.60 17.26 2.79
C ARG A 326 -9.23 16.09 2.02
N GLN A 327 -9.60 15.02 2.76
CA GLN A 327 -10.43 13.93 2.23
C GLN A 327 -11.81 14.45 1.81
#